data_4b5b3dd182820924bb4747a5f2509337
#
_entry.id   4b5b3dd182820924bb4747a5f2509337
#
_cell.length_a   1.000
_cell.length_b   1.000
_cell.length_c   1.000
_cell.angle_alpha   90.00
_cell.angle_beta   90.00
_cell.angle_gamma   90.00
#
_symmetry.space_group_name_H-M   'P 1'
#
loop_
_entity.id
_entity.type
_entity.pdbx_description
1 polymer ?
#
loop_
_entity_poly.entity_id
_entity_poly.type
_entity_poly.pdbx_seq_one_letter_code
_entity_poly.pdbx_strand_id
1 'polypeptide(L)'
;RVHLAEAEKVMRVRINEGWMLAGVTITDPATTYIDAEVRIGQDSVILPNTTLRGQTAIGEDCEIGPDTILIDTQVGDHVQLLASVLEKAKVADHVTMGPYCHLRKGAILDEGVHLGNFAEVKDSRLGPGTKMGHFSYIGNANIGKDVNIGAGTITCNYDGERKNLTEIGDKVFLGSDTMLVAPVKIGDRSVTGAGSVVTHDVPEDTLVIGVPAKEVRKLEKNDQ
;
A
#
# COMPACT_ATOMS: atom_id res chain seq x y z
N ARG A 1 11.03 -32.17 -17.61
CA ARG A 1 10.38 -31.35 -16.57
C ARG A 1 10.98 -31.68 -15.18
N VAL A 2 11.25 -32.93 -14.86
CA VAL A 2 11.91 -33.31 -13.58
C VAL A 2 13.25 -32.59 -13.42
N HIS A 3 14.11 -32.64 -14.44
CA HIS A 3 15.41 -31.96 -14.41
C HIS A 3 15.31 -30.44 -14.26
N LEU A 4 14.22 -29.82 -14.79
CA LEU A 4 13.98 -28.39 -14.56
C LEU A 4 13.71 -28.09 -13.07
N ALA A 5 12.90 -28.92 -12.42
CA ALA A 5 12.62 -28.78 -10.99
C ALA A 5 13.87 -29.02 -10.12
N GLU A 6 14.75 -29.93 -10.54
CA GLU A 6 16.05 -30.17 -9.90
C GLU A 6 16.98 -28.97 -10.05
N ALA A 7 17.07 -28.41 -11.27
CA ALA A 7 17.87 -27.22 -11.55
C ALA A 7 17.38 -26.01 -10.75
N GLU A 8 16.05 -25.78 -10.69
CA GLU A 8 15.42 -24.75 -9.89
C GLU A 8 15.79 -24.88 -8.40
N LYS A 9 15.73 -26.08 -7.85
CA LYS A 9 16.12 -26.34 -6.46
C LYS A 9 17.58 -25.98 -6.20
N VAL A 10 18.50 -26.37 -7.12
CA VAL A 10 19.91 -26.04 -6.99
C VAL A 10 20.16 -24.54 -7.04
N MET A 11 19.52 -23.83 -7.97
CA MET A 11 19.64 -22.38 -8.09
C MET A 11 19.10 -21.66 -6.87
N ARG A 12 17.94 -22.08 -6.35
CA ARG A 12 17.34 -21.51 -5.13
C ARG A 12 18.29 -21.65 -3.93
N VAL A 13 18.85 -22.82 -3.71
CA VAL A 13 19.83 -23.03 -2.63
C VAL A 13 21.00 -22.07 -2.77
N ARG A 14 21.60 -21.97 -3.97
CA ARG A 14 22.75 -21.10 -4.25
C ARG A 14 22.42 -19.62 -4.01
N ILE A 15 21.25 -19.13 -4.47
CA ILE A 15 20.83 -17.74 -4.32
C ILE A 15 20.59 -17.43 -2.84
N ASN A 16 19.85 -18.29 -2.14
CA ASN A 16 19.53 -18.09 -0.72
C ASN A 16 20.78 -18.12 0.16
N GLU A 17 21.72 -19.05 -0.08
CA GLU A 17 23.02 -19.07 0.60
C GLU A 17 23.83 -17.79 0.34
N GLY A 18 23.82 -17.29 -0.90
CA GLY A 18 24.47 -16.02 -1.24
C GLY A 18 23.92 -14.84 -0.42
N TRP A 19 22.61 -14.74 -0.27
CA TRP A 19 21.98 -13.70 0.52
C TRP A 19 22.25 -13.85 2.02
N MET A 20 22.21 -15.07 2.55
CA MET A 20 22.55 -15.33 3.97
C MET A 20 24.00 -14.95 4.28
N LEU A 21 24.94 -15.24 3.37
CA LEU A 21 26.33 -14.82 3.50
C LEU A 21 26.54 -13.30 3.36
N ALA A 22 25.61 -12.61 2.68
CA ALA A 22 25.61 -11.16 2.53
C ALA A 22 24.93 -10.42 3.69
N GLY A 23 24.48 -11.13 4.74
CA GLY A 23 23.89 -10.52 5.93
C GLY A 23 22.36 -10.46 5.95
N VAL A 24 21.69 -11.19 5.05
CA VAL A 24 20.21 -11.32 5.06
C VAL A 24 19.82 -12.57 5.85
N THR A 25 18.84 -12.46 6.72
CA THR A 25 18.27 -13.62 7.43
C THR A 25 17.14 -14.24 6.60
N ILE A 26 17.24 -15.51 6.24
CA ILE A 26 16.18 -16.28 5.59
C ILE A 26 15.72 -17.38 6.55
N THR A 27 14.51 -17.26 7.10
CA THR A 27 14.02 -18.16 8.15
C THR A 27 13.78 -19.58 7.65
N ASP A 28 13.24 -19.72 6.44
CA ASP A 28 13.05 -21.02 5.78
C ASP A 28 13.49 -20.97 4.31
N PRO A 29 14.75 -21.29 4.03
CA PRO A 29 15.26 -21.29 2.65
C PRO A 29 14.56 -22.29 1.72
N ALA A 30 13.86 -23.29 2.26
CA ALA A 30 13.18 -24.29 1.45
C ALA A 30 11.89 -23.75 0.81
N THR A 31 11.24 -22.79 1.45
CA THR A 31 10.00 -22.16 0.97
C THR A 31 10.19 -20.72 0.48
N THR A 32 11.43 -20.23 0.44
CA THR A 32 11.76 -18.89 -0.04
C THR A 32 12.30 -18.94 -1.47
N TYR A 33 11.66 -18.18 -2.37
CA TYR A 33 12.00 -18.11 -3.80
C TYR A 33 12.47 -16.70 -4.16
N ILE A 34 13.72 -16.56 -4.60
CA ILE A 34 14.34 -15.27 -4.93
C ILE A 34 14.95 -15.38 -6.33
N ASP A 35 14.52 -14.49 -7.25
CA ASP A 35 15.09 -14.38 -8.59
C ASP A 35 16.51 -13.78 -8.53
N ALA A 36 17.34 -14.07 -9.53
CA ALA A 36 18.75 -13.69 -9.57
C ALA A 36 18.98 -12.16 -9.61
N GLU A 37 18.04 -11.40 -10.14
CA GLU A 37 18.11 -9.94 -10.27
C GLU A 37 17.62 -9.19 -9.02
N VAL A 38 17.03 -9.87 -8.05
CA VAL A 38 16.57 -9.28 -6.79
C VAL A 38 17.76 -8.74 -6.00
N ARG A 39 17.52 -7.65 -5.28
CA ARG A 39 18.50 -7.07 -4.34
C ARG A 39 17.84 -6.94 -2.96
N ILE A 40 18.62 -7.23 -1.91
CA ILE A 40 18.13 -7.18 -0.52
C ILE A 40 19.21 -6.50 0.32
N GLY A 41 18.82 -5.49 1.07
CA GLY A 41 19.68 -4.79 2.01
C GLY A 41 20.03 -5.66 3.22
N GLN A 42 21.14 -5.29 3.87
CA GLN A 42 21.68 -5.98 5.02
C GLN A 42 20.69 -5.97 6.21
N ASP A 43 20.78 -6.95 7.08
CA ASP A 43 19.97 -7.12 8.30
C ASP A 43 18.46 -7.29 8.05
N SER A 44 18.03 -7.38 6.78
CA SER A 44 16.65 -7.72 6.44
C SER A 44 16.35 -9.19 6.69
N VAL A 45 15.10 -9.47 7.11
CA VAL A 45 14.59 -10.80 7.45
C VAL A 45 13.53 -11.22 6.43
N ILE A 46 13.74 -12.37 5.78
CA ILE A 46 12.78 -12.97 4.85
C ILE A 46 12.14 -14.18 5.54
N LEU A 47 10.84 -14.08 5.75
CA LEU A 47 10.03 -15.08 6.43
C LEU A 47 9.51 -16.16 5.46
N PRO A 48 9.00 -17.31 5.96
CA PRO A 48 8.61 -18.45 5.13
C PRO A 48 7.60 -18.13 4.04
N ASN A 49 7.57 -18.91 2.96
CA ASN A 49 6.66 -18.79 1.81
C ASN A 49 6.75 -17.44 1.08
N THR A 50 7.89 -16.78 1.15
CA THR A 50 8.10 -15.49 0.47
C THR A 50 8.66 -15.71 -0.93
N THR A 51 8.13 -14.98 -1.91
CA THR A 51 8.53 -15.01 -3.31
C THR A 51 8.94 -13.62 -3.79
N LEU A 52 10.19 -13.44 -4.18
CA LEU A 52 10.75 -12.18 -4.66
C LEU A 52 11.15 -12.34 -6.14
N ARG A 53 10.55 -11.54 -7.04
CA ARG A 53 10.73 -11.71 -8.49
C ARG A 53 11.17 -10.45 -9.22
N GLY A 54 11.78 -10.68 -10.36
CA GLY A 54 12.16 -9.67 -11.34
C GLY A 54 13.14 -8.64 -10.77
N GLN A 55 12.91 -7.36 -11.04
CA GLN A 55 13.76 -6.26 -10.59
C GLN A 55 13.41 -5.75 -9.18
N THR A 56 12.94 -6.65 -8.31
CA THR A 56 12.60 -6.28 -6.93
C THR A 56 13.85 -5.88 -6.16
N ALA A 57 13.76 -4.76 -5.44
CA ALA A 57 14.80 -4.32 -4.52
C ALA A 57 14.18 -4.01 -3.15
N ILE A 58 14.84 -4.47 -2.10
CA ILE A 58 14.44 -4.32 -0.69
C ILE A 58 15.59 -3.63 0.03
N GLY A 59 15.30 -2.62 0.84
CA GLY A 59 16.27 -1.90 1.65
C GLY A 59 16.81 -2.71 2.83
N GLU A 60 17.38 -2.00 3.79
CA GLU A 60 17.97 -2.55 5.01
C GLU A 60 16.93 -2.68 6.14
N ASP A 61 17.18 -3.54 7.13
CA ASP A 61 16.35 -3.71 8.33
C ASP A 61 14.86 -3.96 8.05
N CYS A 62 14.53 -4.64 6.95
CA CYS A 62 13.15 -4.96 6.58
C CYS A 62 12.71 -6.32 7.11
N GLU A 63 11.40 -6.49 7.38
CA GLU A 63 10.78 -7.78 7.66
C GLU A 63 9.74 -8.11 6.57
N ILE A 64 10.04 -9.10 5.74
CA ILE A 64 9.25 -9.45 4.55
C ILE A 64 8.69 -10.87 4.68
N GLY A 65 7.38 -10.95 4.71
CA GLY A 65 6.68 -12.23 4.85
C GLY A 65 5.95 -12.37 6.20
N PRO A 66 5.51 -13.60 6.56
CA PRO A 66 5.40 -14.75 5.66
C PRO A 66 4.36 -14.55 4.54
N ASP A 67 4.26 -15.51 3.63
CA ASP A 67 3.22 -15.56 2.57
C ASP A 67 3.16 -14.28 1.70
N THR A 68 4.32 -13.68 1.40
CA THR A 68 4.42 -12.40 0.68
C THR A 68 5.02 -12.60 -0.71
N ILE A 69 4.45 -11.90 -1.70
CA ILE A 69 4.90 -11.94 -3.10
C ILE A 69 5.25 -10.52 -3.55
N LEU A 70 6.50 -10.30 -3.94
CA LEU A 70 6.96 -9.04 -4.54
C LEU A 70 7.40 -9.26 -5.98
N ILE A 71 6.88 -8.46 -6.91
CA ILE A 71 7.22 -8.53 -8.34
C ILE A 71 7.58 -7.13 -8.85
N ASP A 72 8.80 -6.95 -9.35
CA ASP A 72 9.27 -5.67 -9.90
C ASP A 72 9.02 -4.47 -8.97
N THR A 73 9.18 -4.66 -7.66
CA THR A 73 8.78 -3.71 -6.61
C THR A 73 10.02 -3.12 -5.92
N GLN A 74 9.95 -1.82 -5.59
CA GLN A 74 10.98 -1.12 -4.84
C GLN A 74 10.50 -0.89 -3.41
N VAL A 75 11.26 -1.34 -2.43
CA VAL A 75 10.98 -1.25 -1.00
C VAL A 75 12.15 -0.55 -0.33
N GLY A 76 11.86 0.50 0.46
CA GLY A 76 12.84 1.24 1.23
C GLY A 76 13.30 0.49 2.49
N ASP A 77 13.84 1.24 3.44
CA ASP A 77 14.41 0.71 4.68
C ASP A 77 13.35 0.60 5.79
N HIS A 78 13.59 -0.30 6.77
CA HIS A 78 12.74 -0.48 7.96
C HIS A 78 11.26 -0.79 7.65
N VAL A 79 10.99 -1.47 6.54
CA VAL A 79 9.64 -1.81 6.06
C VAL A 79 9.19 -3.16 6.59
N GLN A 80 7.93 -3.27 6.98
CA GLN A 80 7.30 -4.52 7.42
C GLN A 80 6.15 -4.90 6.49
N LEU A 81 6.25 -6.04 5.81
CA LEU A 81 5.23 -6.56 4.89
C LEU A 81 4.77 -7.95 5.33
N LEU A 82 3.50 -8.08 5.64
CA LEU A 82 2.90 -9.34 6.09
C LEU A 82 1.86 -9.85 5.08
N ALA A 83 2.01 -11.10 4.61
CA ALA A 83 1.03 -11.85 3.83
C ALA A 83 0.35 -11.04 2.72
N SER A 84 1.15 -10.40 1.86
CA SER A 84 0.65 -9.42 0.90
C SER A 84 1.27 -9.60 -0.49
N VAL A 85 0.62 -9.02 -1.51
CA VAL A 85 1.08 -9.06 -2.89
C VAL A 85 1.39 -7.65 -3.39
N LEU A 86 2.60 -7.44 -3.92
CA LEU A 86 3.03 -6.17 -4.48
C LEU A 86 3.55 -6.36 -5.91
N GLU A 87 2.99 -5.61 -6.85
CA GLU A 87 3.35 -5.68 -8.27
C GLU A 87 3.66 -4.28 -8.82
N LYS A 88 4.90 -4.07 -9.24
CA LYS A 88 5.35 -2.81 -9.85
C LYS A 88 4.98 -1.59 -9.00
N ALA A 89 5.17 -1.73 -7.69
CA ALA A 89 4.88 -0.73 -6.68
C ALA A 89 6.15 -0.09 -6.14
N LYS A 90 5.99 1.04 -5.45
CA LYS A 90 7.06 1.70 -4.69
C LYS A 90 6.60 1.89 -3.26
N VAL A 91 7.41 1.49 -2.33
CA VAL A 91 7.18 1.57 -0.89
C VAL A 91 8.38 2.27 -0.28
N ALA A 92 8.17 3.43 0.33
CA ALA A 92 9.22 4.17 1.02
C ALA A 92 9.53 3.59 2.41
N ASP A 93 10.40 4.27 3.16
CA ASP A 93 10.88 3.80 4.44
C ASP A 93 9.78 3.78 5.51
N HIS A 94 9.96 2.93 6.52
CA HIS A 94 9.08 2.83 7.70
C HIS A 94 7.61 2.47 7.40
N VAL A 95 7.31 1.96 6.21
CA VAL A 95 5.95 1.50 5.88
C VAL A 95 5.65 0.17 6.57
N THR A 96 4.43 0.04 7.10
CA THR A 96 3.91 -1.21 7.64
C THR A 96 2.66 -1.63 6.87
N MET A 97 2.59 -2.90 6.44
CA MET A 97 1.49 -3.35 5.59
C MET A 97 1.11 -4.81 5.87
N GLY A 98 -0.18 -5.07 5.83
CA GLY A 98 -0.76 -6.41 5.87
C GLY A 98 -1.58 -6.72 7.11
N PRO A 99 -2.11 -7.94 7.19
CA PRO A 99 -2.07 -8.95 6.12
C PRO A 99 -3.08 -8.72 4.99
N TYR A 100 -2.88 -9.45 3.89
CA TYR A 100 -3.80 -9.56 2.74
C TYR A 100 -4.03 -8.25 1.98
N CYS A 101 -2.99 -7.44 1.85
CA CYS A 101 -3.01 -6.25 1.01
C CYS A 101 -2.56 -6.56 -0.41
N HIS A 102 -3.03 -5.75 -1.38
CA HIS A 102 -2.59 -5.83 -2.76
C HIS A 102 -2.19 -4.45 -3.28
N LEU A 103 -0.88 -4.23 -3.45
CA LEU A 103 -0.38 -3.08 -4.20
C LEU A 103 -0.21 -3.47 -5.66
N ARG A 104 -0.98 -2.84 -6.51
CA ARG A 104 -0.94 -3.05 -7.95
C ARG A 104 -0.05 -2.01 -8.62
N LYS A 105 0.22 -2.23 -9.90
CA LYS A 105 1.04 -1.32 -10.72
C LYS A 105 0.68 0.15 -10.47
N GLY A 106 1.73 0.97 -10.25
CA GLY A 106 1.61 2.40 -10.06
C GLY A 106 1.21 2.82 -8.64
N ALA A 107 1.11 1.88 -7.69
CA ALA A 107 0.94 2.21 -6.29
C ALA A 107 2.26 2.75 -5.71
N ILE A 108 2.17 3.88 -5.00
CA ILE A 108 3.29 4.53 -4.31
C ILE A 108 2.85 4.81 -2.87
N LEU A 109 3.57 4.24 -1.93
CA LEU A 109 3.42 4.52 -0.51
C LEU A 109 4.61 5.35 -0.04
N ASP A 110 4.35 6.53 0.47
CA ASP A 110 5.38 7.39 1.03
C ASP A 110 5.75 6.94 2.47
N GLU A 111 6.74 7.60 3.05
CA GLU A 111 7.31 7.26 4.36
C GLU A 111 6.24 7.13 5.46
N GLY A 112 6.35 6.08 6.28
CA GLY A 112 5.50 5.86 7.44
C GLY A 112 4.03 5.58 7.15
N VAL A 113 3.66 5.27 5.89
CA VAL A 113 2.30 4.84 5.56
C VAL A 113 1.98 3.52 6.25
N HIS A 114 0.77 3.42 6.79
CA HIS A 114 0.25 2.20 7.40
C HIS A 114 -0.95 1.66 6.62
N LEU A 115 -0.84 0.42 6.10
CA LEU A 115 -1.96 -0.33 5.53
C LEU A 115 -2.27 -1.54 6.41
N GLY A 116 -3.50 -1.64 6.90
CA GLY A 116 -3.98 -2.82 7.62
C GLY A 116 -4.51 -3.90 6.65
N ASN A 117 -5.52 -4.64 7.09
CA ASN A 117 -6.01 -5.81 6.37
C ASN A 117 -6.81 -5.46 5.12
N PHE A 118 -6.63 -6.25 4.04
CA PHE A 118 -7.47 -6.23 2.83
C PHE A 118 -7.49 -4.88 2.10
N ALA A 119 -6.41 -4.12 2.17
CA ALA A 119 -6.24 -2.88 1.44
C ALA A 119 -5.81 -3.14 0.00
N GLU A 120 -6.46 -2.49 -0.98
CA GLU A 120 -6.03 -2.51 -2.37
C GLU A 120 -5.69 -1.10 -2.84
N VAL A 121 -4.48 -0.92 -3.42
CA VAL A 121 -4.02 0.36 -3.98
C VAL A 121 -3.54 0.17 -5.41
N LYS A 122 -4.00 1.01 -6.34
CA LYS A 122 -3.63 0.97 -7.76
C LYS A 122 -3.49 2.34 -8.37
N ASP A 123 -2.43 2.58 -9.16
CA ASP A 123 -2.21 3.86 -9.86
C ASP A 123 -2.46 5.08 -8.95
N SER A 124 -1.94 5.02 -7.71
CA SER A 124 -2.23 6.00 -6.65
C SER A 124 -1.02 6.24 -5.77
N ARG A 125 -0.95 7.44 -5.19
CA ARG A 125 0.05 7.79 -4.20
C ARG A 125 -0.61 8.10 -2.86
N LEU A 126 -0.10 7.50 -1.80
CA LEU A 126 -0.45 7.81 -0.41
C LEU A 126 0.70 8.57 0.22
N GLY A 127 0.44 9.80 0.63
CA GLY A 127 1.42 10.70 1.24
C GLY A 127 1.86 10.24 2.63
N PRO A 128 2.94 10.84 3.16
CA PRO A 128 3.59 10.39 4.39
C PRO A 128 2.62 10.31 5.58
N GLY A 129 2.78 9.29 6.42
CA GLY A 129 2.00 9.10 7.64
C GLY A 129 0.51 8.76 7.43
N THR A 130 0.06 8.59 6.18
CA THR A 130 -1.33 8.21 5.87
C THR A 130 -1.64 6.80 6.37
N LYS A 131 -2.84 6.61 6.92
CA LYS A 131 -3.30 5.35 7.52
C LYS A 131 -4.58 4.84 6.85
N MET A 132 -4.57 3.56 6.47
CA MET A 132 -5.72 2.82 5.95
C MET A 132 -5.77 1.46 6.65
N GLY A 133 -6.35 1.40 7.85
CA GLY A 133 -6.25 0.25 8.75
C GLY A 133 -7.09 -0.96 8.36
N HIS A 134 -8.03 -0.83 7.45
CA HIS A 134 -9.01 -1.86 7.10
C HIS A 134 -9.27 -1.92 5.60
N PHE A 135 -10.09 -2.89 5.18
CA PHE A 135 -10.49 -3.09 3.79
C PHE A 135 -10.94 -1.79 3.12
N SER A 136 -10.32 -1.46 2.02
CA SER A 136 -10.63 -0.25 1.22
C SER A 136 -10.00 -0.39 -0.17
N TYR A 137 -10.55 0.32 -1.16
CA TYR A 137 -9.98 0.40 -2.48
C TYR A 137 -9.61 1.84 -2.85
N ILE A 138 -8.33 2.04 -3.16
CA ILE A 138 -7.80 3.33 -3.62
C ILE A 138 -7.23 3.16 -5.02
N GLY A 139 -7.93 3.71 -5.99
CA GLY A 139 -7.54 3.68 -7.40
C GLY A 139 -7.55 5.07 -8.04
N ASN A 140 -6.50 5.40 -8.81
CA ASN A 140 -6.33 6.69 -9.46
C ASN A 140 -6.52 7.87 -8.49
N ALA A 141 -5.73 7.88 -7.40
CA ALA A 141 -5.82 8.90 -6.37
C ALA A 141 -4.44 9.47 -5.99
N ASN A 142 -4.42 10.77 -5.68
CA ASN A 142 -3.31 11.42 -5.00
C ASN A 142 -3.78 11.82 -3.60
N ILE A 143 -3.17 11.26 -2.57
CA ILE A 143 -3.54 11.45 -1.17
C ILE A 143 -2.40 12.17 -0.46
N GLY A 144 -2.74 13.22 0.28
CA GLY A 144 -1.80 14.02 1.05
C GLY A 144 -1.23 13.28 2.26
N LYS A 145 -0.55 14.03 3.13
CA LYS A 145 0.07 13.49 4.35
C LYS A 145 -0.93 13.40 5.51
N ASP A 146 -0.66 12.49 6.44
CA ASP A 146 -1.41 12.35 7.70
C ASP A 146 -2.93 12.13 7.48
N VAL A 147 -3.33 11.53 6.35
CA VAL A 147 -4.73 11.22 6.05
C VAL A 147 -5.17 9.95 6.78
N ASN A 148 -6.36 9.97 7.36
CA ASN A 148 -6.99 8.77 7.90
C ASN A 148 -8.08 8.27 6.94
N ILE A 149 -7.91 7.06 6.43
CA ILE A 149 -8.87 6.41 5.52
C ILE A 149 -9.67 5.38 6.30
N GLY A 150 -10.96 5.67 6.51
CA GLY A 150 -11.89 4.79 7.21
C GLY A 150 -12.17 3.50 6.44
N ALA A 151 -12.55 2.44 7.16
CA ALA A 151 -12.89 1.15 6.59
C ALA A 151 -13.98 1.28 5.51
N GLY A 152 -13.86 0.52 4.41
CA GLY A 152 -14.84 0.54 3.33
C GLY A 152 -14.76 1.76 2.41
N THR A 153 -13.77 2.62 2.55
CA THR A 153 -13.58 3.76 1.64
C THR A 153 -13.24 3.29 0.23
N ILE A 154 -13.96 3.82 -0.76
CA ILE A 154 -13.78 3.49 -2.17
C ILE A 154 -13.60 4.76 -2.99
N THR A 155 -12.54 4.84 -3.77
CA THR A 155 -12.47 5.78 -4.89
C THR A 155 -13.26 5.20 -6.07
N CYS A 156 -14.44 5.74 -6.36
CA CYS A 156 -15.25 5.34 -7.50
C CYS A 156 -14.67 5.99 -8.77
N ASN A 157 -13.52 5.46 -9.21
CA ASN A 157 -12.66 6.08 -10.22
C ASN A 157 -13.06 5.82 -11.67
N TYR A 158 -13.93 4.84 -11.93
CA TYR A 158 -14.34 4.44 -13.28
C TYR A 158 -15.79 4.81 -13.57
N ASP A 159 -16.03 5.59 -14.62
CA ASP A 159 -17.35 6.09 -14.99
C ASP A 159 -18.04 5.25 -16.09
N GLY A 160 -17.47 4.12 -16.47
CA GLY A 160 -17.92 3.26 -17.57
C GLY A 160 -17.11 3.41 -18.86
N GLU A 161 -16.40 4.53 -19.03
CA GLU A 161 -15.58 4.83 -20.21
C GLU A 161 -14.10 5.05 -19.86
N ARG A 162 -13.82 5.85 -18.85
CA ARG A 162 -12.47 6.24 -18.43
C ARG A 162 -12.30 6.23 -16.91
N LYS A 163 -11.03 6.30 -16.51
CA LYS A 163 -10.68 6.46 -15.09
C LYS A 163 -10.45 7.93 -14.79
N ASN A 164 -11.01 8.38 -13.69
CA ASN A 164 -10.96 9.74 -13.21
C ASN A 164 -10.15 9.82 -11.91
N LEU A 165 -9.53 10.98 -11.67
CA LEU A 165 -8.65 11.23 -10.54
C LEU A 165 -9.45 11.65 -9.30
N THR A 166 -9.03 11.14 -8.15
CA THR A 166 -9.42 11.65 -6.82
C THR A 166 -8.21 12.37 -6.21
N GLU A 167 -8.39 13.60 -5.76
CA GLU A 167 -7.38 14.35 -5.03
C GLU A 167 -7.82 14.52 -3.57
N ILE A 168 -6.96 14.15 -2.63
CA ILE A 168 -7.24 14.27 -1.19
C ILE A 168 -6.10 15.05 -0.56
N GLY A 169 -6.42 16.15 0.10
CA GLY A 169 -5.46 17.02 0.76
C GLY A 169 -4.86 16.41 2.04
N ASP A 170 -4.11 17.24 2.74
CA ASP A 170 -3.42 16.85 3.96
C ASP A 170 -4.39 16.74 5.15
N LYS A 171 -4.13 15.79 6.07
CA LYS A 171 -4.87 15.64 7.34
C LYS A 171 -6.37 15.46 7.17
N VAL A 172 -6.81 14.91 6.04
CA VAL A 172 -8.21 14.59 5.80
C VAL A 172 -8.60 13.35 6.61
N PHE A 173 -9.80 13.37 7.18
CA PHE A 173 -10.39 12.21 7.82
C PHE A 173 -11.57 11.71 6.97
N LEU A 174 -11.40 10.55 6.33
CA LEU A 174 -12.48 9.85 5.64
C LEU A 174 -13.17 8.90 6.63
N GLY A 175 -14.45 9.14 6.90
CA GLY A 175 -15.27 8.23 7.70
C GLY A 175 -15.46 6.88 7.00
N SER A 176 -15.80 5.85 7.77
CA SER A 176 -16.03 4.51 7.23
C SER A 176 -17.11 4.51 6.14
N ASP A 177 -16.97 3.63 5.14
CA ASP A 177 -17.90 3.49 4.00
C ASP A 177 -18.07 4.79 3.19
N THR A 178 -17.03 5.64 3.12
CA THR A 178 -17.05 6.82 2.26
C THR A 178 -16.82 6.41 0.80
N MET A 179 -17.76 6.81 -0.09
CA MET A 179 -17.64 6.66 -1.54
C MET A 179 -17.24 8.00 -2.15
N LEU A 180 -16.08 8.04 -2.81
CA LEU A 180 -15.57 9.24 -3.50
C LEU A 180 -15.81 9.08 -5.00
N VAL A 181 -16.83 9.76 -5.54
CA VAL A 181 -17.17 9.67 -6.97
C VAL A 181 -16.30 10.62 -7.77
N ALA A 182 -15.27 10.03 -8.39
CA ALA A 182 -14.29 10.79 -9.16
C ALA A 182 -14.87 11.31 -10.51
N PRO A 183 -14.40 12.50 -11.01
CA PRO A 183 -13.35 13.31 -10.42
C PRO A 183 -13.84 14.10 -9.21
N VAL A 184 -13.05 14.13 -8.13
CA VAL A 184 -13.40 14.86 -6.91
C VAL A 184 -12.14 15.30 -6.16
N LYS A 185 -12.22 16.48 -5.52
CA LYS A 185 -11.17 17.02 -4.63
C LYS A 185 -11.69 17.15 -3.21
N ILE A 186 -10.92 16.67 -2.26
CA ILE A 186 -11.18 16.82 -0.83
C ILE A 186 -10.11 17.73 -0.26
N GLY A 187 -10.51 18.92 0.19
CA GLY A 187 -9.60 19.92 0.75
C GLY A 187 -8.97 19.50 2.06
N ASP A 188 -7.87 20.15 2.40
CA ASP A 188 -7.09 19.86 3.62
C ASP A 188 -7.97 19.88 4.88
N ARG A 189 -7.67 18.99 5.85
CA ARG A 189 -8.33 18.94 7.17
C ARG A 189 -9.85 18.75 7.11
N SER A 190 -10.38 18.36 5.95
CA SER A 190 -11.79 18.05 5.81
C SER A 190 -12.15 16.70 6.41
N VAL A 191 -13.40 16.53 6.73
CA VAL A 191 -13.95 15.30 7.30
C VAL A 191 -15.14 14.84 6.48
N THR A 192 -15.20 13.56 6.15
CA THR A 192 -16.43 12.93 5.65
C THR A 192 -17.09 12.11 6.76
N GLY A 193 -18.39 12.25 6.97
CA GLY A 193 -19.13 11.39 7.87
C GLY A 193 -19.22 9.95 7.33
N ALA A 194 -19.34 8.96 8.21
CA ALA A 194 -19.48 7.57 7.81
C ALA A 194 -20.69 7.36 6.87
N GLY A 195 -20.55 6.49 5.86
CA GLY A 195 -21.57 6.19 4.87
C GLY A 195 -21.84 7.31 3.86
N SER A 196 -20.94 8.29 3.74
CA SER A 196 -21.12 9.41 2.83
C SER A 196 -20.79 9.06 1.38
N VAL A 197 -21.57 9.59 0.42
CA VAL A 197 -21.27 9.53 -1.01
C VAL A 197 -20.94 10.93 -1.50
N VAL A 198 -19.64 11.19 -1.67
CA VAL A 198 -19.11 12.51 -2.07
C VAL A 198 -19.08 12.60 -3.59
N THR A 199 -19.90 13.48 -4.15
CA THR A 199 -20.06 13.68 -5.61
C THR A 199 -19.58 15.04 -6.11
N HIS A 200 -19.14 15.92 -5.20
CA HIS A 200 -18.67 17.26 -5.50
C HIS A 200 -17.44 17.57 -4.64
N ASP A 201 -16.63 18.51 -5.09
CA ASP A 201 -15.46 18.96 -4.35
C ASP A 201 -15.82 19.45 -2.95
N VAL A 202 -14.98 19.11 -1.97
CA VAL A 202 -15.12 19.50 -0.57
C VAL A 202 -14.07 20.56 -0.28
N PRO A 203 -14.47 21.78 0.16
CA PRO A 203 -13.51 22.79 0.59
C PRO A 203 -12.69 22.35 1.80
N GLU A 204 -11.54 22.97 2.01
CA GLU A 204 -10.76 22.74 3.24
C GLU A 204 -11.55 23.05 4.52
N ASP A 205 -11.15 22.43 5.63
CA ASP A 205 -11.76 22.62 6.96
C ASP A 205 -13.30 22.42 6.95
N THR A 206 -13.80 21.44 6.19
CA THR A 206 -15.25 21.25 6.01
C THR A 206 -15.68 19.83 6.39
N LEU A 207 -16.76 19.74 7.16
CA LEU A 207 -17.47 18.49 7.40
C LEU A 207 -18.59 18.29 6.38
N VAL A 208 -18.57 17.16 5.66
CA VAL A 208 -19.65 16.75 4.75
C VAL A 208 -20.24 15.40 5.16
N ILE A 209 -21.56 15.24 5.06
CA ILE A 209 -22.26 14.00 5.44
C ILE A 209 -23.42 13.72 4.49
N GLY A 210 -23.72 12.47 4.25
CA GLY A 210 -24.94 11.98 3.60
C GLY A 210 -24.77 11.45 2.19
N VAL A 211 -25.92 11.16 1.55
CA VAL A 211 -26.02 10.58 0.20
C VAL A 211 -27.04 11.37 -0.62
N PRO A 212 -26.57 12.26 -1.56
CA PRO A 212 -25.20 12.71 -1.70
C PRO A 212 -24.73 13.52 -0.49
N ALA A 213 -23.41 13.52 -0.26
CA ALA A 213 -22.82 14.27 0.84
C ALA A 213 -23.01 15.78 0.65
N LYS A 214 -23.39 16.46 1.74
CA LYS A 214 -23.57 17.91 1.78
C LYS A 214 -22.74 18.51 2.92
N GLU A 215 -22.32 19.74 2.74
CA GLU A 215 -21.66 20.50 3.80
C GLU A 215 -22.61 20.63 5.01
N VAL A 216 -22.12 20.32 6.18
CA VAL A 216 -22.85 20.46 7.45
C VAL A 216 -22.35 21.68 8.21
N ARG A 217 -21.03 21.82 8.32
CA ARG A 217 -20.38 22.96 8.98
C ARG A 217 -18.90 23.06 8.61
N LYS A 218 -18.33 24.21 8.86
CA LYS A 218 -16.88 24.37 8.90
C LYS A 218 -16.30 23.76 10.19
N LEU A 219 -15.10 23.22 10.10
CA LEU A 219 -14.37 22.68 11.24
C LEU A 219 -13.55 23.80 11.91
N GLU A 220 -13.54 23.82 13.22
CA GLU A 220 -12.66 24.69 14.00
C GLU A 220 -11.34 23.97 14.31
N LYS A 221 -10.26 24.74 14.63
CA LYS A 221 -8.93 24.18 14.88
C LYS A 221 -8.88 23.09 15.98
N ASN A 222 -9.88 23.01 16.84
CA ASN A 222 -9.97 22.06 17.95
C ASN A 222 -10.83 20.81 17.62
N ASP A 223 -11.32 20.68 16.39
CA ASP A 223 -12.20 19.57 15.97
C ASP A 223 -11.42 18.36 15.42
N GLN A 224 -10.08 18.37 15.47
CA GLN A 224 -9.19 17.32 14.95
C GLN A 224 -8.40 16.61 16.03
#